data_f29f7c8bf0315b3dfa0b7d0e8e424177
#
_entry.id   f29f7c8bf0315b3dfa0b7d0e8e424177
#
_cell.length_a   1.000
_cell.length_b   1.000
_cell.length_c   1.000
_cell.angle_alpha   90.00
_cell.angle_beta   90.00
_cell.angle_gamma   90.00
#
_symmetry.space_group_name_H-M   'P 1'
#
loop_
_entity.id
_entity.type
_entity.pdbx_description
1 polymer ?
#
loop_
_entity_poly.entity_id
_entity_poly.type
_entity_poly.pdbx_seq_one_letter_code
_entity_poly.pdbx_strand_id
1 'polypeptide(L)'
;HAVPEDILSAIHLWADIVGWQHELMGIEDVYPSQMNNRLFAISPEGSYMWASDYRIAFVYTYLNNILLKDNVMAAKDNAWGPAHEIGHIHQLAINWPSSTESSNNLFSNYTLYKLGKYCSRGATLAELSNARFAQGDAWYNMGDPTHQNESTEIHLRMNWQLWNYYHRCGYKTDFWPSLFKELRENRIVESDPGGAQLHFAKAVCKVANEDLTDFFELWGFFVPVDNVTYQQYGTWNYHVSEEMVAEAKEYMKQFPKAKHAFQYLEDRREGDVGLDVNPGDVGYFEQFK
;
A
#
# COMPACT_ATOMS: atom_id res chain seq x y z
N HIS A 1 16.61 -24.52 -19.60
CA HIS A 1 17.36 -23.27 -19.65
C HIS A 1 16.54 -22.26 -20.44
N ALA A 2 16.37 -21.03 -19.87
CA ALA A 2 15.73 -19.95 -20.60
C ALA A 2 16.55 -19.55 -21.82
N VAL A 3 15.89 -19.31 -22.94
CA VAL A 3 16.56 -18.78 -24.14
C VAL A 3 16.58 -17.24 -24.07
N PRO A 4 17.50 -16.58 -24.84
CA PRO A 4 17.63 -15.11 -24.77
C PRO A 4 16.33 -14.34 -25.02
N GLU A 5 15.45 -14.82 -25.89
CA GLU A 5 14.17 -14.20 -26.22
C GLU A 5 13.20 -14.23 -25.04
N ASP A 6 13.19 -15.30 -24.25
CA ASP A 6 12.37 -15.42 -23.04
C ASP A 6 12.81 -14.40 -21.99
N ILE A 7 14.13 -14.29 -21.79
CA ILE A 7 14.71 -13.33 -20.84
C ILE A 7 14.41 -11.90 -21.29
N LEU A 8 14.56 -11.59 -22.57
CA LEU A 8 14.25 -10.27 -23.11
C LEU A 8 12.76 -9.90 -22.90
N SER A 9 11.87 -10.86 -23.14
CA SER A 9 10.43 -10.67 -22.90
C SER A 9 10.12 -10.40 -21.42
N ALA A 10 10.83 -11.06 -20.51
CA ALA A 10 10.69 -10.79 -19.07
C ALA A 10 11.24 -9.41 -18.70
N ILE A 11 12.38 -9.00 -19.27
CA ILE A 11 12.95 -7.66 -19.03
C ILE A 11 11.97 -6.57 -19.47
N HIS A 12 11.34 -6.71 -20.64
CA HIS A 12 10.34 -5.76 -21.10
C HIS A 12 9.14 -5.70 -20.14
N LEU A 13 8.65 -6.84 -19.66
CA LEU A 13 7.56 -6.88 -18.68
C LEU A 13 7.96 -6.17 -17.36
N TRP A 14 9.19 -6.37 -16.88
CA TRP A 14 9.67 -5.68 -15.68
C TRP A 14 9.84 -4.17 -15.90
N ALA A 15 10.24 -3.75 -17.10
CA ALA A 15 10.27 -2.34 -17.45
C ALA A 15 8.86 -1.73 -17.44
N ASP A 16 7.87 -2.44 -17.98
CA ASP A 16 6.46 -2.03 -17.91
C ASP A 16 5.97 -1.92 -16.46
N ILE A 17 6.31 -2.91 -15.61
CA ILE A 17 5.95 -2.90 -14.19
C ILE A 17 6.54 -1.69 -13.47
N VAL A 18 7.82 -1.38 -13.69
CA VAL A 18 8.44 -0.16 -13.14
C VAL A 18 7.74 1.10 -13.67
N GLY A 19 7.43 1.15 -14.96
CA GLY A 19 6.68 2.24 -15.57
C GLY A 19 5.30 2.44 -14.93
N TRP A 20 4.56 1.36 -14.69
CA TRP A 20 3.25 1.44 -13.99
C TRP A 20 3.39 1.96 -12.55
N GLN A 21 4.44 1.57 -11.85
CA GLN A 21 4.68 2.12 -10.50
C GLN A 21 5.04 3.61 -10.55
N HIS A 22 5.78 4.07 -11.57
CA HIS A 22 6.01 5.50 -11.81
C HIS A 22 4.71 6.25 -12.16
N GLU A 23 3.83 5.65 -12.96
CA GLU A 23 2.47 6.16 -13.24
C GLU A 23 1.70 6.39 -11.94
N LEU A 24 1.69 5.41 -11.04
CA LEU A 24 1.05 5.53 -9.73
C LEU A 24 1.62 6.69 -8.90
N MET A 25 2.93 6.95 -9.01
CA MET A 25 3.60 8.05 -8.32
C MET A 25 3.43 9.41 -9.01
N GLY A 26 2.98 9.44 -10.27
CA GLY A 26 2.88 10.66 -11.08
C GLY A 26 4.23 11.28 -11.40
N ILE A 27 5.24 10.49 -11.76
CA ILE A 27 6.60 10.98 -12.05
C ILE A 27 7.08 10.70 -13.47
N GLU A 28 6.29 10.05 -14.31
CA GLU A 28 6.69 9.62 -15.67
C GLU A 28 7.18 10.77 -16.54
N ASP A 29 6.44 11.88 -16.52
CA ASP A 29 6.70 13.02 -17.38
C ASP A 29 7.42 14.19 -16.68
N VAL A 30 7.52 14.14 -15.35
CA VAL A 30 7.90 15.33 -14.56
C VAL A 30 9.37 15.30 -14.16
N TYR A 31 9.89 14.14 -13.79
CA TYR A 31 11.26 14.01 -13.25
C TYR A 31 11.96 12.75 -13.77
N PRO A 32 12.45 12.73 -15.01
CA PRO A 32 13.21 11.57 -15.52
C PRO A 32 14.38 11.17 -14.62
N SER A 33 14.97 12.12 -13.88
CA SER A 33 16.05 11.86 -12.93
C SER A 33 15.61 11.10 -11.67
N GLN A 34 14.32 11.06 -11.38
CA GLN A 34 13.75 10.27 -10.30
C GLN A 34 13.33 8.87 -10.75
N MET A 35 13.31 8.64 -12.06
CA MET A 35 13.11 7.32 -12.62
C MET A 35 14.38 6.52 -12.41
N ASN A 36 14.34 5.56 -11.49
CA ASN A 36 15.52 4.86 -11.08
C ASN A 36 15.57 3.46 -11.74
N ASN A 37 16.60 3.23 -12.52
CA ASN A 37 16.90 1.91 -13.06
C ASN A 37 17.42 1.01 -11.93
N ARG A 38 16.74 -0.10 -11.68
CA ARG A 38 17.12 -1.06 -10.65
C ARG A 38 17.81 -2.27 -11.26
N LEU A 39 18.79 -2.78 -10.55
CA LEU A 39 19.44 -4.02 -10.90
C LEU A 39 18.74 -5.18 -10.18
N PHE A 40 18.40 -6.21 -10.92
CA PHE A 40 18.05 -7.49 -10.34
C PHE A 40 19.34 -8.24 -9.98
N ALA A 41 19.42 -8.70 -8.76
CA ALA A 41 20.60 -9.38 -8.25
C ALA A 41 20.21 -10.72 -7.61
N ILE A 42 21.20 -11.61 -7.53
CA ILE A 42 21.06 -12.84 -6.76
C ILE A 42 21.42 -12.54 -5.31
N SER A 43 20.56 -12.93 -4.38
CA SER A 43 20.87 -12.92 -2.96
C SER A 43 21.79 -14.10 -2.65
N PRO A 44 23.04 -13.88 -2.21
CA PRO A 44 23.98 -14.96 -1.96
C PRO A 44 23.67 -15.74 -0.67
N GLU A 45 22.92 -15.17 0.26
CA GLU A 45 22.69 -15.71 1.59
C GLU A 45 21.21 -15.65 1.96
N GLY A 46 20.54 -16.78 1.95
CA GLY A 46 19.36 -17.14 2.74
C GLY A 46 18.14 -16.23 2.74
N SER A 47 18.25 -14.96 2.45
CA SER A 47 17.12 -14.04 2.39
C SER A 47 16.34 -14.26 1.10
N TYR A 48 15.03 -14.50 1.23
CA TYR A 48 14.18 -14.84 0.11
C TYR A 48 14.13 -13.74 -0.95
N MET A 49 13.83 -12.51 -0.53
CA MET A 49 13.85 -11.29 -1.33
C MET A 49 14.26 -10.12 -0.44
N TRP A 50 14.81 -9.08 -1.02
CA TRP A 50 15.09 -7.83 -0.35
C TRP A 50 15.39 -6.70 -1.35
N ALA A 51 15.20 -5.46 -0.93
CA ALA A 51 15.53 -4.27 -1.70
C ALA A 51 16.60 -3.43 -1.02
N SER A 52 17.33 -2.67 -1.80
CA SER A 52 18.20 -1.58 -1.36
C SER A 52 18.11 -0.44 -2.37
N ASP A 53 18.78 0.68 -2.11
CA ASP A 53 18.67 1.93 -2.88
C ASP A 53 18.75 1.78 -4.40
N TYR A 54 19.47 0.78 -4.89
CA TYR A 54 19.75 0.62 -6.33
C TYR A 54 19.51 -0.79 -6.86
N ARG A 55 19.11 -1.75 -6.04
CA ARG A 55 18.88 -3.13 -6.46
C ARG A 55 17.80 -3.82 -5.65
N ILE A 56 17.20 -4.82 -6.28
CA ILE A 56 16.37 -5.82 -5.64
C ILE A 56 17.04 -7.18 -5.81
N ALA A 57 17.01 -8.02 -4.82
CA ALA A 57 17.69 -9.30 -4.82
C ALA A 57 16.74 -10.44 -4.49
N PHE A 58 17.02 -11.58 -5.09
CA PHE A 58 16.20 -12.79 -5.00
C PHE A 58 17.08 -13.99 -4.71
N VAL A 59 16.57 -14.91 -3.90
CA VAL A 59 17.20 -16.21 -3.72
C VAL A 59 17.30 -16.94 -5.08
N TYR A 60 18.38 -17.66 -5.28
CA TYR A 60 18.67 -18.33 -6.55
C TYR A 60 17.51 -19.18 -7.08
N THR A 61 16.81 -19.89 -6.19
CA THR A 61 15.67 -20.75 -6.55
C THR A 61 14.47 -19.99 -7.11
N TYR A 62 14.41 -18.68 -6.90
CA TYR A 62 13.32 -17.84 -7.41
C TYR A 62 13.57 -17.26 -8.81
N LEU A 63 14.79 -17.39 -9.35
CA LEU A 63 15.17 -16.76 -10.62
C LEU A 63 14.26 -17.15 -11.79
N ASN A 64 13.85 -18.41 -11.87
CA ASN A 64 12.97 -18.85 -12.96
C ASN A 64 11.61 -18.13 -12.94
N ASN A 65 11.15 -17.69 -11.76
CA ASN A 65 9.87 -16.98 -11.62
C ASN A 65 9.93 -15.55 -12.18
N ILE A 66 11.12 -14.96 -12.24
CA ILE A 66 11.31 -13.57 -12.69
C ILE A 66 11.96 -13.44 -14.07
N LEU A 67 12.70 -14.47 -14.52
CA LEU A 67 13.41 -14.44 -15.80
C LEU A 67 12.58 -14.94 -16.99
N LEU A 68 11.43 -15.56 -16.73
CA LEU A 68 10.52 -16.07 -17.74
C LEU A 68 9.18 -15.34 -17.64
N LYS A 69 8.81 -14.61 -18.69
CA LYS A 69 7.54 -13.88 -18.73
C LYS A 69 6.35 -14.76 -18.40
N ASP A 70 6.30 -15.95 -18.99
CA ASP A 70 5.19 -16.90 -18.75
C ASP A 70 5.12 -17.34 -17.28
N ASN A 71 6.24 -17.46 -16.59
CA ASN A 71 6.26 -17.79 -15.17
C ASN A 71 5.78 -16.61 -14.32
N VAL A 72 6.17 -15.38 -14.63
CA VAL A 72 5.65 -14.17 -13.97
C VAL A 72 4.13 -14.11 -14.12
N MET A 73 3.62 -14.51 -15.30
CA MET A 73 2.20 -14.45 -15.64
C MET A 73 1.41 -15.69 -15.21
N ALA A 74 2.06 -16.82 -14.92
CA ALA A 74 1.38 -18.10 -14.71
C ALA A 74 0.58 -18.16 -13.40
N ALA A 75 1.17 -17.77 -12.27
CA ALA A 75 0.52 -17.80 -10.98
C ALA A 75 -0.25 -16.50 -10.73
N LYS A 76 -1.22 -16.57 -9.83
CA LYS A 76 -2.06 -15.40 -9.49
C LYS A 76 -1.23 -14.21 -9.03
N ASP A 77 -0.15 -14.44 -8.29
CA ASP A 77 0.62 -13.39 -7.61
C ASP A 77 2.14 -13.56 -7.69
N ASN A 78 2.68 -14.26 -8.68
CA ASN A 78 4.13 -14.38 -8.85
C ASN A 78 4.83 -13.03 -8.99
N ALA A 79 4.17 -12.04 -9.57
CA ALA A 79 4.69 -10.69 -9.67
C ALA A 79 4.66 -9.91 -8.34
N TRP A 80 3.90 -10.38 -7.33
CA TRP A 80 3.71 -9.66 -6.08
C TRP A 80 5.01 -9.35 -5.35
N GLY A 81 5.78 -10.39 -5.01
CA GLY A 81 7.02 -10.23 -4.26
C GLY A 81 8.02 -9.30 -4.94
N PRO A 82 8.38 -9.54 -6.20
CA PRO A 82 9.25 -8.61 -6.92
C PRO A 82 8.70 -7.18 -7.00
N ALA A 83 7.39 -6.99 -7.20
CA ALA A 83 6.77 -5.67 -7.20
C ALA A 83 6.78 -5.02 -5.81
N HIS A 84 6.72 -5.81 -4.73
CA HIS A 84 6.91 -5.38 -3.35
C HIS A 84 8.32 -4.82 -3.13
N GLU A 85 9.35 -5.54 -3.59
CA GLU A 85 10.73 -5.08 -3.48
C GLU A 85 10.99 -3.79 -4.30
N ILE A 86 10.42 -3.70 -5.50
CA ILE A 86 10.45 -2.46 -6.28
C ILE A 86 9.68 -1.35 -5.53
N GLY A 87 8.57 -1.71 -4.91
CA GLY A 87 7.75 -0.82 -4.10
C GLY A 87 8.51 -0.16 -2.95
N HIS A 88 9.43 -0.86 -2.29
CA HIS A 88 10.29 -0.27 -1.25
C HIS A 88 11.08 0.95 -1.72
N ILE A 89 11.44 0.95 -2.99
CA ILE A 89 12.21 2.04 -3.60
C ILE A 89 11.30 3.21 -3.99
N HIS A 90 10.05 2.93 -4.29
CA HIS A 90 9.08 3.90 -4.78
C HIS A 90 8.20 4.51 -3.69
N GLN A 91 8.04 3.84 -2.56
CA GLN A 91 7.12 4.25 -1.49
C GLN A 91 7.54 5.50 -0.70
N LEU A 92 8.76 5.99 -0.86
CA LEU A 92 9.43 6.95 0.03
C LEU A 92 8.54 8.12 0.52
N ALA A 93 7.68 8.65 -0.33
CA ALA A 93 6.79 9.74 0.06
C ALA A 93 5.65 9.32 1.02
N ILE A 94 5.30 8.04 1.03
CA ILE A 94 4.23 7.45 1.85
C ILE A 94 4.78 6.48 2.90
N ASN A 95 6.07 6.55 3.16
CA ASN A 95 6.76 5.67 4.10
C ASN A 95 7.02 6.38 5.44
N TRP A 96 6.76 5.67 6.51
CA TRP A 96 7.21 5.98 7.87
C TRP A 96 7.36 4.69 8.66
N PRO A 97 8.11 4.65 9.78
CA PRO A 97 8.15 3.48 10.66
C PRO A 97 6.72 3.06 11.04
N SER A 98 6.41 1.81 10.91
CA SER A 98 5.11 1.14 10.95
C SER A 98 4.37 0.98 9.61
N SER A 99 4.71 1.74 8.58
CA SER A 99 4.08 1.60 7.26
C SER A 99 4.96 0.93 6.21
N THR A 100 6.25 0.72 6.51
CA THR A 100 7.26 0.31 5.53
C THR A 100 6.89 -0.96 4.77
N GLU A 101 6.35 -1.97 5.45
CA GLU A 101 5.95 -3.25 4.82
C GLU A 101 4.49 -3.24 4.33
N SER A 102 3.77 -2.15 4.53
CA SER A 102 2.39 -2.02 4.06
C SER A 102 2.24 -1.06 2.89
N SER A 103 2.92 0.08 2.91
CA SER A 103 2.81 1.08 1.85
C SER A 103 3.46 0.63 0.53
N ASN A 104 4.54 -0.16 0.58
CA ASN A 104 5.14 -0.79 -0.60
C ASN A 104 4.19 -1.80 -1.28
N ASN A 105 3.33 -2.46 -0.53
CA ASN A 105 2.36 -3.42 -1.06
C ASN A 105 1.25 -2.78 -1.91
N LEU A 106 1.07 -1.46 -1.81
CA LEU A 106 0.23 -0.72 -2.76
C LEU A 106 0.74 -0.92 -4.20
N PHE A 107 2.06 -0.86 -4.40
CA PHE A 107 2.69 -1.07 -5.70
C PHE A 107 2.55 -2.52 -6.19
N SER A 108 2.56 -3.48 -5.27
CA SER A 108 2.30 -4.89 -5.59
C SER A 108 0.86 -5.08 -6.10
N ASN A 109 -0.12 -4.55 -5.38
CA ASN A 109 -1.52 -4.62 -5.79
C ASN A 109 -1.77 -3.90 -7.12
N TYR A 110 -1.18 -2.72 -7.30
CA TYR A 110 -1.29 -1.99 -8.55
C TYR A 110 -0.68 -2.75 -9.73
N THR A 111 0.47 -3.37 -9.52
CA THR A 111 1.10 -4.26 -10.51
C THR A 111 0.18 -5.41 -10.91
N LEU A 112 -0.41 -6.11 -9.94
CA LEU A 112 -1.35 -7.19 -10.23
C LEU A 112 -2.59 -6.69 -10.99
N TYR A 113 -3.13 -5.53 -10.61
CA TYR A 113 -4.23 -4.93 -11.33
C TYR A 113 -3.90 -4.64 -12.81
N LYS A 114 -2.73 -4.05 -13.07
CA LYS A 114 -2.25 -3.78 -14.45
C LYS A 114 -2.02 -5.07 -15.25
N LEU A 115 -1.67 -6.16 -14.58
CA LEU A 115 -1.54 -7.50 -15.18
C LEU A 115 -2.92 -8.21 -15.40
N GLY A 116 -4.03 -7.57 -15.07
CA GLY A 116 -5.35 -8.19 -15.15
C GLY A 116 -5.62 -9.25 -14.08
N LYS A 117 -4.92 -9.15 -12.95
CA LYS A 117 -5.02 -10.05 -11.80
C LYS A 117 -5.52 -9.31 -10.57
N TYR A 118 -5.76 -10.03 -9.49
CA TYR A 118 -5.98 -9.39 -8.19
C TYR A 118 -5.23 -10.16 -7.09
N CYS A 119 -5.05 -9.54 -5.94
CA CYS A 119 -4.31 -10.12 -4.85
C CYS A 119 -5.08 -11.28 -4.22
N SER A 120 -4.49 -12.48 -4.23
CA SER A 120 -5.08 -13.67 -3.60
C SER A 120 -5.19 -13.55 -2.07
N ARG A 121 -4.44 -12.63 -1.47
CA ARG A 121 -4.47 -12.35 -0.03
C ARG A 121 -5.65 -11.46 0.37
N GLY A 122 -6.24 -10.76 -0.58
CA GLY A 122 -7.28 -9.75 -0.35
C GLY A 122 -8.48 -10.27 0.46
N ALA A 123 -8.93 -11.50 0.19
CA ALA A 123 -10.06 -12.10 0.90
C ALA A 123 -9.81 -12.22 2.41
N THR A 124 -8.72 -12.88 2.80
CA THR A 124 -8.37 -13.07 4.22
C THR A 124 -8.14 -11.74 4.93
N LEU A 125 -7.49 -10.79 4.26
CA LEU A 125 -7.24 -9.45 4.81
C LEU A 125 -8.55 -8.70 5.04
N ALA A 126 -9.50 -8.82 4.13
CA ALA A 126 -10.82 -8.22 4.28
C ALA A 126 -11.58 -8.80 5.48
N GLU A 127 -11.61 -10.11 5.62
CA GLU A 127 -12.28 -10.78 6.72
C GLU A 127 -11.70 -10.34 8.08
N LEU A 128 -10.38 -10.34 8.20
CA LEU A 128 -9.70 -9.93 9.43
C LEU A 128 -9.99 -8.47 9.77
N SER A 129 -9.86 -7.55 8.83
CA SER A 129 -10.10 -6.13 9.09
C SER A 129 -11.59 -5.83 9.35
N ASN A 130 -12.51 -6.50 8.64
CA ASN A 130 -13.95 -6.35 8.90
C ASN A 130 -14.33 -6.85 10.30
N ALA A 131 -13.73 -7.95 10.76
CA ALA A 131 -13.93 -8.46 12.11
C ALA A 131 -13.46 -7.43 13.17
N ARG A 132 -12.34 -6.76 12.91
CA ARG A 132 -11.82 -5.70 13.80
C ARG A 132 -12.70 -4.46 13.80
N PHE A 133 -13.17 -4.01 12.65
CA PHE A 133 -14.11 -2.90 12.57
C PHE A 133 -15.40 -3.19 13.35
N ALA A 134 -15.92 -4.41 13.24
CA ALA A 134 -17.10 -4.83 14.00
C ALA A 134 -16.89 -4.86 15.51
N GLN A 135 -15.66 -5.11 15.98
CA GLN A 135 -15.27 -5.07 17.38
C GLN A 135 -14.96 -3.66 17.89
N GLY A 136 -14.89 -2.66 16.99
CA GLY A 136 -14.44 -1.31 17.33
C GLY A 136 -12.95 -1.23 17.66
N ASP A 137 -12.18 -2.18 17.16
CA ASP A 137 -10.76 -2.33 17.47
C ASP A 137 -9.92 -1.48 16.53
N ALA A 138 -9.10 -0.63 17.09
CA ALA A 138 -8.27 0.31 16.34
C ALA A 138 -6.95 -0.37 15.93
N TRP A 139 -6.73 -0.44 14.64
CA TRP A 139 -5.78 -1.40 14.09
C TRP A 139 -4.47 -0.86 13.57
N TYR A 140 -4.50 0.36 13.05
CA TYR A 140 -3.35 0.85 12.31
C TYR A 140 -2.20 1.29 13.21
N ASN A 141 -2.49 1.54 14.46
CA ASN A 141 -1.49 2.04 15.36
C ASN A 141 -0.48 0.94 15.75
N MET A 142 0.56 0.78 14.96
CA MET A 142 1.64 -0.20 15.16
C MET A 142 2.49 0.09 16.41
N GLY A 143 2.38 1.28 16.98
CA GLY A 143 2.95 1.61 18.28
C GLY A 143 2.20 0.95 19.44
N ASP A 144 0.96 0.52 19.23
CA ASP A 144 0.21 -0.23 20.22
C ASP A 144 0.82 -1.64 20.38
N PRO A 145 1.29 -2.02 21.58
CA PRO A 145 1.93 -3.31 21.80
C PRO A 145 1.02 -4.51 21.56
N THR A 146 -0.30 -4.31 21.59
CA THR A 146 -1.27 -5.39 21.30
C THR A 146 -1.35 -5.74 19.82
N HIS A 147 -0.88 -4.85 18.94
CA HIS A 147 -0.99 -4.98 17.50
C HIS A 147 0.35 -5.08 16.76
N GLN A 148 1.49 -5.01 17.46
CA GLN A 148 2.83 -5.03 16.86
C GLN A 148 3.13 -6.28 16.00
N ASN A 149 2.43 -7.39 16.24
CA ASN A 149 2.61 -8.64 15.52
C ASN A 149 1.52 -8.92 14.47
N GLU A 150 0.65 -7.95 14.24
CA GLU A 150 -0.39 -8.11 13.23
C GLU A 150 0.20 -8.08 11.81
N SER A 151 -0.49 -8.72 10.88
CA SER A 151 -0.01 -8.75 9.50
C SER A 151 0.03 -7.37 8.88
N THR A 152 1.19 -6.94 8.42
CA THR A 152 1.38 -5.69 7.68
C THR A 152 0.56 -5.66 6.39
N GLU A 153 0.20 -6.81 5.86
CA GLU A 153 -0.66 -6.94 4.69
C GLU A 153 -2.09 -6.43 4.95
N ILE A 154 -2.55 -6.48 6.21
CA ILE A 154 -3.87 -5.93 6.57
C ILE A 154 -3.89 -4.41 6.36
N HIS A 155 -2.83 -3.72 6.72
CA HIS A 155 -2.71 -2.28 6.53
C HIS A 155 -2.63 -1.89 5.03
N LEU A 156 -2.14 -2.78 4.18
CA LEU A 156 -2.22 -2.62 2.74
C LEU A 156 -3.66 -2.35 2.28
N ARG A 157 -4.64 -3.03 2.87
CA ARG A 157 -6.04 -2.88 2.48
C ARG A 157 -6.52 -1.44 2.58
N MET A 158 -6.07 -0.69 3.57
CA MET A 158 -6.41 0.73 3.71
C MET A 158 -5.99 1.53 2.46
N ASN A 159 -4.74 1.39 2.04
CA ASN A 159 -4.22 2.05 0.85
C ASN A 159 -4.95 1.58 -0.41
N TRP A 160 -5.26 0.28 -0.49
CA TRP A 160 -5.98 -0.30 -1.61
C TRP A 160 -7.45 0.11 -1.68
N GLN A 161 -8.10 0.36 -0.55
CA GLN A 161 -9.44 0.94 -0.49
C GLN A 161 -9.45 2.37 -1.03
N LEU A 162 -8.47 3.20 -0.66
CA LEU A 162 -8.32 4.54 -1.21
C LEU A 162 -8.14 4.49 -2.73
N TRP A 163 -7.32 3.56 -3.24
CA TRP A 163 -7.13 3.40 -4.67
C TRP A 163 -8.42 2.95 -5.37
N ASN A 164 -9.11 1.94 -4.87
CA ASN A 164 -10.36 1.45 -5.43
C ASN A 164 -11.43 2.55 -5.45
N TYR A 165 -11.61 3.28 -4.35
CA TYR A 165 -12.62 4.31 -4.23
C TYR A 165 -12.33 5.47 -5.19
N TYR A 166 -11.16 6.04 -5.12
CA TYR A 166 -10.86 7.22 -5.94
C TYR A 166 -10.60 6.88 -7.40
N HIS A 167 -9.79 5.87 -7.68
CA HIS A 167 -9.41 5.55 -9.05
C HIS A 167 -10.43 4.65 -9.75
N ARG A 168 -10.69 3.45 -9.23
CA ARG A 168 -11.58 2.49 -9.93
C ARG A 168 -13.05 2.91 -9.96
N CYS A 169 -13.55 3.51 -8.89
CA CYS A 169 -14.90 4.08 -8.88
C CYS A 169 -14.98 5.43 -9.63
N GLY A 170 -13.85 6.03 -9.96
CA GLY A 170 -13.76 7.20 -10.81
C GLY A 170 -14.03 8.53 -10.10
N TYR A 171 -13.99 8.57 -8.76
CA TYR A 171 -14.20 9.83 -8.02
C TYR A 171 -13.04 10.80 -8.16
N LYS A 172 -11.81 10.29 -8.27
CA LYS A 172 -10.60 11.08 -8.49
C LYS A 172 -9.49 10.19 -9.05
N THR A 173 -9.42 10.05 -10.37
CA THR A 173 -8.49 9.13 -11.04
C THR A 173 -7.01 9.52 -10.91
N ASP A 174 -6.72 10.78 -10.59
CA ASP A 174 -5.37 11.28 -10.30
C ASP A 174 -5.06 11.33 -8.78
N PHE A 175 -5.84 10.66 -7.95
CA PHE A 175 -5.70 10.74 -6.48
C PHE A 175 -4.29 10.36 -6.02
N TRP A 176 -3.79 9.19 -6.39
CA TRP A 176 -2.46 8.74 -5.95
C TRP A 176 -1.32 9.58 -6.52
N PRO A 177 -1.26 9.90 -7.83
CA PRO A 177 -0.30 10.86 -8.35
C PRO A 177 -0.28 12.19 -7.60
N SER A 178 -1.47 12.72 -7.30
CA SER A 178 -1.62 13.96 -6.54
C SER A 178 -1.17 13.83 -5.09
N LEU A 179 -1.46 12.70 -4.43
CA LEU A 179 -1.02 12.44 -3.06
C LEU A 179 0.50 12.29 -2.97
N PHE A 180 1.10 11.54 -3.89
CA PHE A 180 2.56 11.45 -3.97
C PHE A 180 3.21 12.82 -4.20
N LYS A 181 2.60 13.65 -5.05
CA LYS A 181 3.09 15.03 -5.26
C LYS A 181 2.99 15.84 -3.97
N GLU A 182 1.84 15.86 -3.31
CA GLU A 182 1.62 16.55 -2.04
C GLU A 182 2.67 16.14 -1.00
N LEU A 183 2.90 14.84 -0.84
CA LEU A 183 3.83 14.31 0.16
C LEU A 183 5.32 14.44 -0.24
N ARG A 184 5.64 14.67 -1.51
CA ARG A 184 7.00 15.08 -1.91
C ARG A 184 7.28 16.54 -1.59
N GLU A 185 6.26 17.40 -1.72
CA GLU A 185 6.35 18.84 -1.44
C GLU A 185 6.25 19.13 0.07
N ASN A 186 5.43 18.39 0.77
CA ASN A 186 5.20 18.46 2.23
C ASN A 186 5.54 17.10 2.84
N ARG A 187 6.83 16.88 3.11
CA ARG A 187 7.34 15.57 3.49
C ARG A 187 6.87 15.11 4.87
N ILE A 188 6.61 13.83 4.96
CA ILE A 188 6.47 13.10 6.22
C ILE A 188 7.81 13.16 6.98
N VAL A 189 7.75 13.36 8.29
CA VAL A 189 8.91 13.32 9.18
C VAL A 189 9.04 11.90 9.74
N GLU A 190 9.92 11.11 9.16
CA GLU A 190 10.08 9.68 9.52
C GLU A 190 10.50 9.45 10.98
N SER A 191 11.23 10.40 11.60
CA SER A 191 11.64 10.30 13.01
C SER A 191 10.50 10.49 14.01
N ASP A 192 9.31 10.84 13.54
CA ASP A 192 8.07 10.97 14.33
C ASP A 192 6.98 10.10 13.70
N PRO A 193 6.95 8.79 13.96
CA PRO A 193 5.99 7.88 13.34
C PRO A 193 4.51 8.25 13.61
N GLY A 194 4.20 8.70 14.80
CA GLY A 194 2.83 9.11 15.16
C GLY A 194 2.40 10.38 14.43
N GLY A 195 3.26 11.40 14.40
CA GLY A 195 3.03 12.60 13.61
C GLY A 195 2.96 12.33 12.11
N ALA A 196 3.81 11.42 11.61
CA ALA A 196 3.82 10.97 10.22
C ALA A 196 2.48 10.35 9.80
N GLN A 197 1.94 9.46 10.64
CA GLN A 197 0.62 8.85 10.43
C GLN A 197 -0.49 9.90 10.31
N LEU A 198 -0.54 10.85 11.21
CA LEU A 198 -1.54 11.92 11.18
C LEU A 198 -1.32 12.89 10.01
N HIS A 199 -0.07 13.15 9.63
CA HIS A 199 0.27 13.92 8.45
C HIS A 199 -0.27 13.25 7.18
N PHE A 200 -0.05 11.94 7.04
CA PHE A 200 -0.58 11.16 5.92
C PHE A 200 -2.12 11.30 5.83
N ALA A 201 -2.85 11.11 6.93
CA ALA A 201 -4.30 11.23 6.95
C ALA A 201 -4.78 12.65 6.53
N LYS A 202 -4.10 13.70 7.01
CA LYS A 202 -4.38 15.09 6.60
C LYS A 202 -4.13 15.32 5.10
N ALA A 203 -3.02 14.78 4.58
CA ALA A 203 -2.67 14.89 3.16
C ALA A 203 -3.69 14.16 2.27
N VAL A 204 -4.15 12.99 2.68
CA VAL A 204 -5.21 12.24 1.99
C VAL A 204 -6.49 13.08 1.91
N CYS A 205 -6.96 13.65 3.03
CA CYS A 205 -8.15 14.50 3.04
C CYS A 205 -7.98 15.75 2.16
N LYS A 206 -6.83 16.39 2.22
CA LYS A 206 -6.50 17.56 1.36
C LYS A 206 -6.58 17.23 -0.11
N VAL A 207 -5.94 16.13 -0.52
CA VAL A 207 -5.89 15.71 -1.92
C VAL A 207 -7.24 15.22 -2.41
N ALA A 208 -7.97 14.46 -1.59
CA ALA A 208 -9.32 14.03 -1.88
C ALA A 208 -10.31 15.20 -1.95
N ASN A 209 -10.02 16.28 -1.22
CA ASN A 209 -10.94 17.36 -0.89
C ASN A 209 -12.20 16.82 -0.19
N GLU A 210 -11.99 15.85 0.71
CA GLU A 210 -13.05 15.19 1.48
C GLU A 210 -12.58 14.94 2.91
N ASP A 211 -13.50 15.06 3.88
CA ASP A 211 -13.28 14.66 5.25
C ASP A 211 -13.42 13.14 5.37
N LEU A 212 -12.29 12.47 5.60
CA LEU A 212 -12.18 11.03 5.80
C LEU A 212 -11.93 10.65 7.26
N THR A 213 -12.30 11.52 8.20
CA THR A 213 -12.11 11.26 9.64
C THR A 213 -12.68 9.90 10.04
N ASP A 214 -13.91 9.59 9.63
CA ASP A 214 -14.59 8.34 10.01
C ASP A 214 -13.85 7.10 9.45
N PHE A 215 -13.28 7.22 8.24
CA PHE A 215 -12.47 6.17 7.62
C PHE A 215 -11.19 5.91 8.42
N PHE A 216 -10.43 6.96 8.73
CA PHE A 216 -9.18 6.82 9.47
C PHE A 216 -9.41 6.44 10.94
N GLU A 217 -10.54 6.81 11.53
CA GLU A 217 -10.92 6.38 12.87
C GLU A 217 -11.11 4.86 12.93
N LEU A 218 -11.81 4.27 11.96
CA LEU A 218 -11.97 2.83 11.85
C LEU A 218 -10.63 2.10 11.65
N TRP A 219 -9.69 2.74 10.92
CA TRP A 219 -8.34 2.21 10.74
C TRP A 219 -7.41 2.47 11.94
N GLY A 220 -7.90 3.09 13.02
CA GLY A 220 -7.15 3.28 14.25
C GLY A 220 -6.10 4.39 14.23
N PHE A 221 -6.16 5.31 13.28
CA PHE A 221 -5.20 6.41 13.16
C PHE A 221 -5.24 7.38 14.34
N PHE A 222 -6.35 7.42 15.07
CA PHE A 222 -6.60 8.39 16.12
C PHE A 222 -6.56 7.80 17.54
N VAL A 223 -6.00 6.62 17.67
CA VAL A 223 -5.78 6.02 19.00
C VAL A 223 -4.56 6.66 19.64
N PRO A 224 -4.71 7.30 20.80
CA PRO A 224 -3.57 7.83 21.54
C PRO A 224 -2.60 6.73 21.94
N VAL A 225 -1.30 7.00 21.80
CA VAL A 225 -0.21 6.12 22.22
C VAL A 225 0.81 6.93 22.99
N ASP A 226 1.14 6.48 24.20
CA ASP A 226 2.08 7.18 25.06
C ASP A 226 3.49 6.54 24.99
N ASN A 227 4.30 7.05 24.06
CA ASN A 227 5.75 6.77 23.99
C ASN A 227 6.11 5.27 23.97
N VAL A 228 5.51 4.52 23.07
CA VAL A 228 5.84 3.10 22.88
C VAL A 228 7.07 2.95 21.99
N THR A 229 8.05 2.17 22.46
CA THR A 229 9.21 1.81 21.64
C THR A 229 8.80 0.80 20.57
N TYR A 230 9.06 1.14 19.31
CA TYR A 230 8.74 0.32 18.16
C TYR A 230 10.00 -0.04 17.37
N GLN A 231 10.09 -1.30 16.93
CA GLN A 231 11.25 -1.85 16.21
C GLN A 231 10.87 -2.18 14.77
N GLN A 232 11.37 -1.40 13.82
CA GLN A 232 11.27 -1.71 12.39
C GLN A 232 12.39 -0.98 11.64
N TYR A 233 13.38 -1.70 11.15
CA TYR A 233 14.58 -1.14 10.49
C TYR A 233 15.31 -0.05 11.29
N GLY A 234 15.07 -0.02 12.58
CA GLY A 234 15.56 0.96 13.54
C GLY A 234 14.74 0.91 14.82
N THR A 235 15.08 1.76 15.77
CA THR A 235 14.34 1.92 17.02
C THR A 235 13.65 3.27 17.00
N TRP A 236 12.36 3.28 17.16
CA TRP A 236 11.51 4.45 17.04
C TRP A 236 10.71 4.65 18.32
N ASN A 237 10.42 5.90 18.64
CA ASN A 237 9.45 6.24 19.67
C ASN A 237 8.12 6.59 19.02
N TYR A 238 7.10 5.77 19.26
CA TYR A 238 5.77 6.01 18.73
C TYR A 238 4.94 6.77 19.77
N HIS A 239 4.49 7.95 19.38
CA HIS A 239 3.71 8.82 20.25
C HIS A 239 2.58 9.48 19.44
N VAL A 240 1.34 9.36 19.93
CA VAL A 240 0.18 10.06 19.42
C VAL A 240 -0.61 10.58 20.62
N SER A 241 -0.60 11.90 20.85
CA SER A 241 -1.35 12.50 21.94
C SER A 241 -2.80 12.81 21.54
N GLU A 242 -3.68 12.96 22.52
CA GLU A 242 -5.05 13.42 22.29
C GLU A 242 -5.10 14.79 21.61
N GLU A 243 -4.14 15.66 21.92
CA GLU A 243 -4.02 16.99 21.31
C GLU A 243 -3.68 16.88 19.82
N MET A 244 -2.69 16.05 19.47
CA MET A 244 -2.34 15.78 18.06
C MET A 244 -3.54 15.22 17.27
N VAL A 245 -4.30 14.33 17.88
CA VAL A 245 -5.53 13.76 17.29
C VAL A 245 -6.59 14.84 17.10
N ALA A 246 -6.81 15.68 18.11
CA ALA A 246 -7.78 16.77 18.04
C ALA A 246 -7.43 17.77 16.93
N GLU A 247 -6.17 18.18 16.82
CA GLU A 247 -5.69 19.06 15.76
C GLU A 247 -5.86 18.43 14.36
N ALA A 248 -5.53 17.14 14.22
CA ALA A 248 -5.70 16.45 12.96
C ALA A 248 -7.17 16.37 12.53
N LYS A 249 -8.06 15.99 13.44
CA LYS A 249 -9.51 15.94 13.19
C LYS A 249 -10.09 17.32 12.87
N GLU A 250 -9.64 18.37 13.53
CA GLU A 250 -10.08 19.74 13.24
C GLU A 250 -9.64 20.19 11.86
N TYR A 251 -8.41 19.87 11.46
CA TYR A 251 -7.94 20.12 10.10
C TYR A 251 -8.77 19.37 9.05
N MET A 252 -9.11 18.10 9.30
CA MET A 252 -9.84 17.27 8.33
C MET A 252 -11.30 17.73 8.16
N LYS A 253 -11.93 18.23 9.22
CA LYS A 253 -13.32 18.74 9.20
C LYS A 253 -13.53 19.99 8.33
N GLN A 254 -12.47 20.67 7.88
CA GLN A 254 -12.60 21.77 6.93
C GLN A 254 -13.06 21.32 5.54
N PHE A 255 -12.94 20.03 5.22
CA PHE A 255 -13.40 19.45 3.98
C PHE A 255 -14.83 18.91 4.10
N PRO A 256 -15.59 18.83 2.99
CA PRO A 256 -16.89 18.18 3.01
C PRO A 256 -16.75 16.69 3.33
N LYS A 257 -17.74 16.11 4.01
CA LYS A 257 -17.77 14.66 4.27
C LYS A 257 -17.68 13.87 2.95
N ALA A 258 -16.95 12.76 2.99
CA ALA A 258 -16.89 11.84 1.88
C ALA A 258 -18.29 11.39 1.45
N LYS A 259 -18.49 11.26 0.15
CA LYS A 259 -19.79 10.89 -0.43
C LYS A 259 -20.29 9.53 0.07
N HIS A 260 -19.39 8.61 0.30
CA HIS A 260 -19.68 7.24 0.73
C HIS A 260 -18.80 6.82 1.88
N ALA A 261 -19.33 5.97 2.77
CA ALA A 261 -18.55 5.21 3.72
C ALA A 261 -17.98 3.97 2.99
N PHE A 262 -16.68 3.94 2.74
CA PHE A 262 -16.06 2.91 1.89
C PHE A 262 -15.07 1.98 2.63
N GLN A 263 -15.13 1.93 3.96
CA GLN A 263 -14.25 1.08 4.79
C GLN A 263 -14.38 -0.43 4.52
N TYR A 264 -15.46 -0.85 3.87
CA TYR A 264 -15.65 -2.25 3.46
C TYR A 264 -15.39 -2.49 1.97
N LEU A 265 -15.01 -1.45 1.24
CA LEU A 265 -14.75 -1.53 -0.19
C LEU A 265 -13.62 -2.51 -0.51
N GLU A 266 -13.85 -3.36 -1.50
CA GLU A 266 -12.90 -4.32 -2.01
C GLU A 266 -12.97 -4.41 -3.53
N ASP A 267 -11.93 -4.98 -4.14
CA ASP A 267 -11.88 -5.24 -5.57
C ASP A 267 -12.44 -6.61 -5.98
N ARG A 268 -12.90 -7.40 -5.02
CA ARG A 268 -13.62 -8.64 -5.31
C ARG A 268 -14.93 -8.36 -6.01
N ARG A 269 -15.35 -9.30 -6.84
CA ARG A 269 -16.65 -9.29 -7.51
C ARG A 269 -17.56 -10.36 -6.93
N GLU A 270 -18.85 -10.11 -6.97
CA GLU A 270 -19.82 -11.13 -6.62
C GLU A 270 -19.59 -12.38 -7.48
N GLY A 271 -19.51 -13.54 -6.83
CA GLY A 271 -19.24 -14.82 -7.49
C GLY A 271 -17.75 -15.19 -7.64
N ASP A 272 -16.82 -14.38 -7.15
CA ASP A 272 -15.41 -14.76 -7.09
C ASP A 272 -15.23 -16.00 -6.21
N VAL A 273 -14.57 -17.03 -6.77
CA VAL A 273 -14.46 -18.36 -6.17
C VAL A 273 -13.57 -18.33 -4.92
N GLY A 274 -14.00 -19.02 -3.88
CA GLY A 274 -13.23 -19.19 -2.64
C GLY A 274 -13.48 -18.14 -1.59
N LEU A 275 -14.54 -17.38 -1.72
CA LEU A 275 -14.96 -16.37 -0.77
C LEU A 275 -16.26 -16.79 -0.10
N ASP A 276 -16.17 -17.39 1.07
CA ASP A 276 -17.31 -17.62 1.97
C ASP A 276 -17.69 -16.30 2.65
N VAL A 277 -17.92 -15.24 1.87
CA VAL A 277 -18.30 -13.93 2.40
C VAL A 277 -19.65 -13.55 1.86
N ASN A 278 -20.51 -13.15 2.77
CA ASN A 278 -21.83 -12.68 2.40
C ASN A 278 -21.68 -11.36 1.61
N PRO A 279 -22.20 -11.26 0.38
CA PRO A 279 -22.11 -10.02 -0.43
C PRO A 279 -22.58 -8.75 0.31
N GLY A 280 -23.46 -8.90 1.31
CA GLY A 280 -23.89 -7.82 2.16
C GLY A 280 -22.86 -7.31 3.16
N ASP A 281 -21.82 -8.11 3.44
CA ASP A 281 -20.81 -7.82 4.46
C ASP A 281 -19.53 -7.20 3.87
N VAL A 282 -19.42 -7.18 2.55
CA VAL A 282 -18.27 -6.61 1.82
C VAL A 282 -18.74 -5.59 0.81
N GLY A 283 -18.04 -4.48 0.73
CA GLY A 283 -18.28 -3.44 -0.27
C GLY A 283 -17.61 -3.77 -1.58
N TYR A 284 -18.30 -4.45 -2.47
CA TYR A 284 -17.81 -4.62 -3.84
C TYR A 284 -17.70 -3.25 -4.53
N PHE A 285 -16.60 -3.03 -5.25
CA PHE A 285 -16.35 -1.72 -5.87
C PHE A 285 -17.45 -1.29 -6.85
N GLU A 286 -18.12 -2.23 -7.50
CA GLU A 286 -19.24 -1.98 -8.40
C GLU A 286 -20.42 -1.26 -7.72
N GLN A 287 -20.58 -1.45 -6.41
CA GLN A 287 -21.66 -0.80 -5.64
C GLN A 287 -21.39 0.70 -5.41
N PHE A 288 -20.17 1.15 -5.62
CA PHE A 288 -19.76 2.54 -5.41
C PHE A 288 -19.63 3.34 -6.72
N LYS A 289 -19.86 2.70 -7.86
CA LYS A 289 -19.94 3.38 -9.15
C LYS A 289 -21.30 4.04 -9.31
#